data_e45e2037b03eba0b564ee73fb70901eb
#
_entry.id   e45e2037b03eba0b564ee73fb70901eb
#
_cell.length_a   1.000
_cell.length_b   1.000
_cell.length_c   1.000
_cell.angle_alpha   90.00
_cell.angle_beta   90.00
_cell.angle_gamma   90.00
#
_symmetry.space_group_name_H-M   'P 1'
#
loop_
_entity.id
_entity.type
_entity.pdbx_description
1 polymer ?
#
loop_
_entity_poly.entity_id
_entity_poly.type
_entity_poly.pdbx_seq_one_letter_code
_entity_poly.pdbx_strand_id
1 'polypeptide(L)'
;MTNESDPLDDGPLDDIPVSPPKPKRKRRSRWLWPVGFLLLLITFLWYIGVLGGNVRVVDSGRFYRSGQLTGNRYDGISAKLMGNSLDSVLSRYGIHTVISLRNGSEKDPFYREETAICAKDGVDHVDVPFSAMHLPSPETVQKLIYTFDHARYPVIVHCQAGSDRTGLASTLYVHLFRHVPIDEAQNAELAWQYGHFPIQKTRRMDLFFDLYRKTANGMDLRAWIDQKYPALYAASADK
;
A
#
# COMPACT_ATOMS: atom_id res chain seq x y z
N MET A 1 61.35 13.75 90.17
CA MET A 1 61.43 13.70 88.71
C MET A 1 60.10 13.10 88.28
N THR A 2 59.13 13.93 87.96
CA THR A 2 57.78 13.58 87.62
C THR A 2 57.65 13.82 86.11
N ASN A 3 57.33 12.82 85.41
CA ASN A 3 57.10 12.87 83.98
C ASN A 3 55.58 12.97 83.76
N GLU A 4 55.16 14.15 83.36
CA GLU A 4 53.78 14.50 83.10
C GLU A 4 53.51 14.20 81.62
N SER A 5 52.67 13.25 81.32
CA SER A 5 52.20 12.90 79.94
C SER A 5 50.94 13.70 79.61
N ASP A 6 51.04 14.57 78.65
CA ASP A 6 49.92 15.31 78.07
C ASP A 6 48.86 14.39 77.51
N PRO A 7 47.57 14.62 77.72
CA PRO A 7 46.49 13.89 77.00
C PRO A 7 46.28 14.49 75.66
N LEU A 8 46.23 13.62 74.63
CA LEU A 8 45.84 13.95 73.27
C LEU A 8 44.37 14.38 73.24
N ASP A 9 44.14 15.56 72.69
CA ASP A 9 42.84 16.15 72.48
C ASP A 9 42.16 15.44 71.26
N ASP A 10 41.21 14.54 71.56
CA ASP A 10 40.35 13.90 70.59
C ASP A 10 39.19 14.84 70.19
N GLY A 11 39.48 15.86 69.39
CA GLY A 11 38.47 16.73 68.81
C GLY A 11 37.57 15.96 67.82
N PRO A 12 36.29 16.30 67.73
CA PRO A 12 35.34 15.55 66.88
C PRO A 12 35.69 15.65 65.42
N LEU A 13 35.76 14.47 64.73
CA LEU A 13 36.02 14.29 63.29
C LEU A 13 34.81 14.59 62.42
N ASP A 14 33.84 15.37 62.87
CA ASP A 14 32.51 15.47 62.22
C ASP A 14 32.39 16.52 61.11
N ASP A 15 33.45 17.23 60.74
CA ASP A 15 33.40 18.34 59.79
C ASP A 15 34.18 18.10 58.49
N ILE A 16 34.17 16.85 57.98
CA ILE A 16 34.66 16.65 56.59
C ILE A 16 33.50 16.94 55.63
N PRO A 17 33.54 18.01 54.79
CA PRO A 17 32.48 18.30 53.86
C PRO A 17 32.45 17.22 52.78
N VAL A 18 31.46 16.30 52.85
CA VAL A 18 31.20 15.31 51.81
C VAL A 18 30.65 16.05 50.58
N SER A 19 31.48 16.18 49.57
CA SER A 19 31.05 16.78 48.29
C SER A 19 29.90 15.98 47.72
N PRO A 20 28.82 16.64 47.24
CA PRO A 20 27.67 15.94 46.68
C PRO A 20 28.05 15.07 45.46
N PRO A 21 27.43 13.89 45.29
CA PRO A 21 27.76 13.00 44.21
C PRO A 21 27.53 13.69 42.85
N LYS A 22 28.54 13.70 41.99
CA LYS A 22 28.46 14.29 40.64
C LYS A 22 27.28 13.69 39.91
N PRO A 23 26.39 14.50 39.28
CA PRO A 23 25.25 14.00 38.58
C PRO A 23 25.72 13.04 37.48
N LYS A 24 25.19 11.81 37.46
CA LYS A 24 25.46 10.82 36.41
C LYS A 24 25.01 11.41 35.10
N ARG A 25 25.95 11.83 34.26
CA ARG A 25 25.70 12.34 32.92
C ARG A 25 25.00 11.23 32.12
N LYS A 26 23.68 11.36 31.92
CA LYS A 26 22.92 10.44 31.07
C LYS A 26 23.61 10.39 29.70
N ARG A 27 24.26 9.27 29.42
CA ARG A 27 24.91 9.01 28.14
C ARG A 27 23.78 8.94 27.11
N ARG A 28 23.40 10.12 26.55
CA ARG A 28 22.43 10.17 25.45
C ARG A 28 22.95 9.23 24.37
N SER A 29 22.20 8.16 24.11
CA SER A 29 22.59 7.14 23.14
C SER A 29 22.85 7.82 21.80
N ARG A 30 24.10 7.93 21.42
CA ARG A 30 24.53 8.52 20.12
C ARG A 30 23.94 7.76 18.93
N TRP A 31 23.42 6.56 19.19
CA TRP A 31 22.79 5.68 18.19
C TRP A 31 21.33 6.05 17.88
N LEU A 32 20.64 6.84 18.71
CA LEU A 32 19.25 7.23 18.46
C LEU A 32 19.13 8.15 17.24
N TRP A 33 20.11 9.00 16.99
CA TRP A 33 20.10 9.93 15.86
C TRP A 33 20.20 9.23 14.49
N PRO A 34 21.17 8.33 14.24
CA PRO A 34 21.25 7.63 12.95
C PRO A 34 20.06 6.69 12.73
N VAL A 35 19.53 6.05 13.78
CA VAL A 35 18.30 5.24 13.67
C VAL A 35 17.10 6.11 13.32
N GLY A 36 16.93 7.24 13.99
CA GLY A 36 15.86 8.20 13.69
C GLY A 36 15.97 8.73 12.26
N PHE A 37 17.16 9.09 11.80
CA PHE A 37 17.40 9.54 10.42
C PHE A 37 17.09 8.45 9.41
N LEU A 38 17.51 7.20 9.67
CA LEU A 38 17.22 6.06 8.76
C LEU A 38 15.71 5.81 8.64
N LEU A 39 14.98 5.85 9.76
CA LEU A 39 13.52 5.70 9.74
C LEU A 39 12.85 6.83 8.95
N LEU A 40 13.27 8.07 9.15
CA LEU A 40 12.76 9.22 8.37
C LEU A 40 13.08 9.06 6.88
N LEU A 41 14.26 8.60 6.52
CA LEU A 41 14.63 8.37 5.13
C LEU A 41 13.78 7.26 4.50
N ILE A 42 13.57 6.14 5.20
CA ILE A 42 12.72 5.04 4.73
C ILE A 42 11.28 5.52 4.54
N THR A 43 10.73 6.26 5.52
CA THR A 43 9.38 6.83 5.44
C THR A 43 9.27 7.81 4.27
N PHE A 44 10.29 8.64 4.06
CA PHE A 44 10.34 9.60 2.97
C PHE A 44 10.41 8.92 1.60
N LEU A 45 11.25 7.89 1.44
CA LEU A 45 11.35 7.12 0.20
C LEU A 45 10.05 6.36 -0.11
N TRP A 46 9.42 5.78 0.92
CA TRP A 46 8.10 5.17 0.79
C TRP A 46 7.05 6.19 0.35
N TYR A 47 7.00 7.35 1.01
CA TYR A 47 6.09 8.44 0.68
C TYR A 47 6.26 8.94 -0.76
N ILE A 48 7.51 9.14 -1.22
CA ILE A 48 7.80 9.49 -2.62
C ILE A 48 7.30 8.40 -3.57
N GLY A 49 7.50 7.12 -3.24
CA GLY A 49 7.04 6.01 -4.07
C GLY A 49 5.53 5.97 -4.25
N VAL A 50 4.77 6.28 -3.20
CA VAL A 50 3.29 6.38 -3.24
C VAL A 50 2.86 7.64 -3.99
N LEU A 51 3.48 8.79 -3.72
CA LEU A 51 3.19 10.04 -4.43
C LEU A 51 3.57 9.99 -5.92
N GLY A 52 4.57 9.21 -6.29
CA GLY A 52 5.00 9.01 -7.67
C GLY A 52 4.03 8.19 -8.53
N GLY A 53 2.77 8.08 -8.10
CA GLY A 53 1.72 7.36 -8.82
C GLY A 53 1.71 5.86 -8.52
N ASN A 54 2.46 5.40 -7.53
CA ASN A 54 2.47 3.99 -7.08
C ASN A 54 2.66 2.96 -8.21
N VAL A 55 3.44 3.34 -9.25
CA VAL A 55 3.70 2.48 -10.40
C VAL A 55 4.59 1.31 -10.00
N ARG A 56 4.14 0.08 -10.22
CA ARG A 56 4.86 -1.15 -9.87
C ARG A 56 4.67 -2.24 -10.91
N VAL A 57 5.65 -3.11 -11.00
CA VAL A 57 5.62 -4.33 -11.79
C VAL A 57 5.06 -5.45 -10.92
N VAL A 58 4.00 -6.11 -11.37
CA VAL A 58 3.42 -7.29 -10.74
C VAL A 58 3.87 -8.56 -11.47
N ASP A 59 3.81 -8.52 -12.79
CA ASP A 59 4.26 -9.57 -13.69
C ASP A 59 4.98 -8.94 -14.87
N SER A 60 6.29 -9.11 -14.93
CA SER A 60 7.14 -8.42 -15.91
C SER A 60 6.73 -8.74 -17.35
N GLY A 61 6.56 -7.70 -18.15
CA GLY A 61 6.12 -7.81 -19.55
C GLY A 61 4.63 -8.16 -19.71
N ARG A 62 3.86 -8.28 -18.62
CA ARG A 62 2.44 -8.65 -18.69
C ARG A 62 1.52 -7.76 -17.85
N PHE A 63 1.79 -7.62 -16.55
CA PHE A 63 0.85 -6.98 -15.65
C PHE A 63 1.54 -5.96 -14.73
N TYR A 64 1.00 -4.75 -14.75
CA TYR A 64 1.49 -3.60 -14.00
C TYR A 64 0.36 -3.01 -13.17
N ARG A 65 0.71 -2.29 -12.12
CA ARG A 65 -0.25 -1.60 -11.26
C ARG A 65 0.17 -0.15 -11.00
N SER A 66 -0.81 0.72 -10.79
CA SER A 66 -0.54 2.12 -10.41
C SER A 66 -1.70 2.75 -9.64
N GLY A 67 -1.49 3.95 -9.17
CA GLY A 67 -2.52 4.93 -8.87
C GLY A 67 -2.92 5.70 -10.13
N GLN A 68 -3.71 6.77 -9.94
CA GLN A 68 -4.10 7.66 -11.01
C GLN A 68 -2.88 8.44 -11.53
N LEU A 69 -2.62 8.38 -12.83
CA LEU A 69 -1.48 9.04 -13.49
C LEU A 69 -1.87 10.31 -14.25
N THR A 70 -3.15 10.65 -14.27
CA THR A 70 -3.73 11.79 -14.99
C THR A 70 -4.50 12.73 -14.06
N GLY A 71 -4.87 13.92 -14.55
CA GLY A 71 -5.65 14.91 -13.82
C GLY A 71 -4.83 15.91 -13.01
N ASN A 72 -5.54 16.83 -12.36
CA ASN A 72 -4.97 17.97 -11.65
C ASN A 72 -4.95 17.80 -10.13
N ARG A 73 -5.27 16.63 -9.62
CA ARG A 73 -5.18 16.32 -8.20
C ARG A 73 -3.78 15.82 -7.87
N TYR A 74 -3.47 15.73 -6.58
CA TYR A 74 -2.19 15.28 -6.06
C TYR A 74 -1.58 14.13 -6.86
N ASP A 75 -2.39 13.10 -7.13
CA ASP A 75 -1.94 11.84 -7.71
C ASP A 75 -1.36 12.06 -9.11
N GLY A 76 -2.10 12.75 -9.99
CA GLY A 76 -1.65 13.02 -11.35
C GLY A 76 -0.49 14.01 -11.42
N ILE A 77 -0.50 15.08 -10.62
CA ILE A 77 0.59 16.08 -10.58
C ILE A 77 1.87 15.42 -10.04
N SER A 78 1.78 14.70 -8.93
CA SER A 78 2.94 14.06 -8.32
C SER A 78 3.53 12.99 -9.23
N ALA A 79 2.69 12.20 -9.89
CA ALA A 79 3.12 11.21 -10.87
C ALA A 79 3.88 11.88 -12.03
N LYS A 80 3.36 12.96 -12.59
CA LYS A 80 4.02 13.74 -13.65
C LYS A 80 5.37 14.31 -13.22
N LEU A 81 5.44 14.89 -12.02
CA LEU A 81 6.68 15.45 -11.46
C LEU A 81 7.75 14.36 -11.23
N MET A 82 7.34 13.13 -10.96
CA MET A 82 8.23 11.98 -10.77
C MET A 82 8.53 11.23 -12.09
N GLY A 83 8.11 11.77 -13.25
CA GLY A 83 8.32 11.13 -14.56
C GLY A 83 7.44 9.91 -14.81
N ASN A 84 6.34 9.78 -14.09
CA ASN A 84 5.35 8.71 -14.21
C ASN A 84 4.02 9.26 -14.76
N SER A 85 4.06 10.18 -15.71
CA SER A 85 2.85 10.53 -16.49
C SER A 85 2.33 9.31 -17.26
N LEU A 86 1.04 9.26 -17.55
CA LEU A 86 0.43 8.09 -18.18
C LEU A 86 1.14 7.72 -19.49
N ASP A 87 1.34 8.66 -20.39
CA ASP A 87 2.05 8.47 -21.66
C ASP A 87 3.46 7.91 -21.49
N SER A 88 4.22 8.41 -20.48
CA SER A 88 5.53 7.87 -20.13
C SER A 88 5.47 6.42 -19.66
N VAL A 89 4.47 6.07 -18.87
CA VAL A 89 4.29 4.72 -18.34
C VAL A 89 3.83 3.76 -19.45
N LEU A 90 2.88 4.20 -20.29
CA LEU A 90 2.42 3.41 -21.45
C LEU A 90 3.59 3.06 -22.35
N SER A 91 4.40 4.05 -22.73
CA SER A 91 5.58 3.85 -23.60
C SER A 91 6.66 2.99 -22.93
N ARG A 92 6.98 3.26 -21.66
CA ARG A 92 8.05 2.56 -20.90
C ARG A 92 7.82 1.07 -20.79
N TYR A 93 6.57 0.65 -20.61
CA TYR A 93 6.19 -0.74 -20.37
C TYR A 93 5.47 -1.37 -21.57
N GLY A 94 5.29 -0.65 -22.67
CA GLY A 94 4.59 -1.14 -23.84
C GLY A 94 3.15 -1.54 -23.55
N ILE A 95 2.43 -0.76 -22.73
CA ILE A 95 1.08 -1.09 -22.28
C ILE A 95 0.11 -1.04 -23.45
N HIS A 96 -0.72 -2.07 -23.58
CA HIS A 96 -1.78 -2.17 -24.59
C HIS A 96 -3.19 -2.00 -24.03
N THR A 97 -3.37 -2.18 -22.72
CA THR A 97 -4.67 -1.97 -22.06
C THR A 97 -4.50 -1.28 -20.72
N VAL A 98 -5.28 -0.22 -20.49
CA VAL A 98 -5.47 0.44 -19.20
C VAL A 98 -6.80 -0.02 -18.62
N ILE A 99 -6.79 -0.53 -17.37
CA ILE A 99 -8.01 -0.92 -16.64
C ILE A 99 -8.22 0.05 -15.50
N SER A 100 -9.24 0.88 -15.60
CA SER A 100 -9.63 1.86 -14.57
C SER A 100 -10.63 1.25 -13.59
N LEU A 101 -10.25 1.20 -12.32
CA LEU A 101 -11.12 0.75 -11.22
C LEU A 101 -11.83 1.94 -10.55
N ARG A 102 -11.81 3.12 -11.18
CA ARG A 102 -12.45 4.32 -10.68
C ARG A 102 -13.77 4.57 -11.40
N ASN A 103 -14.71 5.17 -10.66
CA ASN A 103 -15.79 5.87 -11.33
C ASN A 103 -15.23 7.13 -11.97
N GLY A 104 -15.32 7.21 -13.27
CA GLY A 104 -14.96 8.36 -14.08
C GLY A 104 -15.99 8.60 -15.17
N SER A 105 -16.07 9.83 -15.64
CA SER A 105 -16.95 10.25 -16.71
C SER A 105 -16.32 11.39 -17.49
N GLU A 106 -16.88 11.74 -18.65
CA GLU A 106 -16.46 12.89 -19.44
C GLU A 106 -16.52 14.23 -18.68
N LYS A 107 -17.15 14.28 -17.51
CA LYS A 107 -17.15 15.46 -16.62
C LYS A 107 -15.88 15.57 -15.78
N ASP A 108 -15.16 14.46 -15.61
CA ASP A 108 -13.98 14.39 -14.76
C ASP A 108 -12.71 14.68 -15.56
N PRO A 109 -11.88 15.68 -15.18
CA PRO A 109 -10.67 16.02 -15.91
C PRO A 109 -9.68 14.86 -16.06
N PHE A 110 -9.53 14.03 -15.01
CA PHE A 110 -8.64 12.89 -15.04
C PHE A 110 -9.09 11.83 -16.07
N TYR A 111 -10.39 11.60 -16.18
CA TYR A 111 -10.97 10.63 -17.09
C TYR A 111 -10.77 11.05 -18.56
N ARG A 112 -11.12 12.32 -18.87
CA ARG A 112 -10.89 12.87 -20.22
C ARG A 112 -9.42 12.82 -20.64
N GLU A 113 -8.52 13.18 -19.74
CA GLU A 113 -7.09 13.10 -20.02
C GLU A 113 -6.64 11.67 -20.26
N GLU A 114 -7.09 10.72 -19.45
CA GLU A 114 -6.75 9.30 -19.55
C GLU A 114 -7.25 8.68 -20.85
N THR A 115 -8.53 8.86 -21.15
CA THR A 115 -9.14 8.32 -22.39
C THR A 115 -8.53 8.95 -23.64
N ALA A 116 -8.22 10.26 -23.61
CA ALA A 116 -7.56 10.94 -24.72
C ALA A 116 -6.13 10.42 -24.98
N ILE A 117 -5.35 10.17 -23.93
CA ILE A 117 -4.00 9.59 -24.04
C ILE A 117 -4.11 8.16 -24.59
N CYS A 118 -4.99 7.34 -24.04
CA CYS A 118 -5.18 5.96 -24.51
C CYS A 118 -5.59 5.93 -25.99
N ALA A 119 -6.54 6.77 -26.39
CA ALA A 119 -6.99 6.85 -27.79
C ALA A 119 -5.86 7.30 -28.74
N LYS A 120 -5.06 8.29 -28.33
CA LYS A 120 -3.92 8.79 -29.11
C LYS A 120 -2.87 7.70 -29.32
N ASP A 121 -2.59 6.90 -28.30
CA ASP A 121 -1.52 5.90 -28.32
C ASP A 121 -2.02 4.50 -28.78
N GLY A 122 -3.29 4.36 -29.16
CA GLY A 122 -3.88 3.09 -29.61
C GLY A 122 -3.98 2.05 -28.48
N VAL A 123 -4.11 2.51 -27.25
CA VAL A 123 -4.24 1.70 -26.04
C VAL A 123 -5.71 1.53 -25.69
N ASP A 124 -6.14 0.30 -25.39
CA ASP A 124 -7.50 0.04 -24.94
C ASP A 124 -7.73 0.62 -23.55
N HIS A 125 -8.86 1.28 -23.35
CA HIS A 125 -9.29 1.77 -22.04
C HIS A 125 -10.54 1.01 -21.60
N VAL A 126 -10.48 0.36 -20.43
CA VAL A 126 -11.55 -0.47 -19.89
C VAL A 126 -11.93 -0.02 -18.50
N ASP A 127 -13.19 0.35 -18.31
CA ASP A 127 -13.73 0.72 -17.01
C ASP A 127 -14.33 -0.48 -16.28
N VAL A 128 -13.81 -0.75 -15.07
CA VAL A 128 -14.35 -1.73 -14.13
C VAL A 128 -14.47 -1.07 -12.74
N PRO A 129 -15.37 -0.08 -12.60
CA PRO A 129 -15.41 0.72 -11.40
C PRO A 129 -16.04 -0.01 -10.21
N PHE A 130 -15.45 0.17 -9.02
CA PHE A 130 -16.04 -0.22 -7.74
C PHE A 130 -15.53 0.64 -6.59
N SER A 131 -16.20 0.55 -5.44
CA SER A 131 -15.82 1.31 -4.25
C SER A 131 -14.66 0.65 -3.50
N ALA A 132 -13.74 1.45 -2.97
CA ALA A 132 -12.74 0.96 -2.02
C ALA A 132 -13.32 0.69 -0.61
N MET A 133 -14.54 1.16 -0.35
CA MET A 133 -15.16 1.12 0.98
C MET A 133 -16.28 0.09 1.11
N HIS A 134 -16.57 -0.65 0.05
CA HIS A 134 -17.59 -1.70 0.01
C HIS A 134 -17.01 -2.95 -0.66
N LEU A 135 -17.61 -4.09 -0.41
CA LEU A 135 -17.32 -5.29 -1.18
C LEU A 135 -17.63 -5.03 -2.67
N PRO A 136 -16.78 -5.47 -3.61
CA PRO A 136 -17.13 -5.41 -5.03
C PRO A 136 -18.33 -6.33 -5.31
N SER A 137 -19.25 -5.91 -6.17
CA SER A 137 -20.36 -6.80 -6.54
C SER A 137 -19.85 -8.03 -7.32
N PRO A 138 -20.57 -9.15 -7.30
CA PRO A 138 -20.22 -10.33 -8.09
C PRO A 138 -20.00 -10.03 -9.56
N GLU A 139 -20.87 -9.22 -10.15
CA GLU A 139 -20.81 -8.82 -11.56
C GLU A 139 -19.54 -8.01 -11.84
N THR A 140 -19.13 -7.16 -10.89
CA THR A 140 -17.89 -6.36 -11.02
C THR A 140 -16.66 -7.26 -10.98
N VAL A 141 -16.63 -8.23 -10.09
CA VAL A 141 -15.50 -9.18 -10.00
C VAL A 141 -15.44 -10.06 -11.25
N GLN A 142 -16.59 -10.57 -11.70
CA GLN A 142 -16.69 -11.35 -12.95
C GLN A 142 -16.22 -10.51 -14.15
N LYS A 143 -16.67 -9.25 -14.26
CA LYS A 143 -16.23 -8.34 -15.33
C LYS A 143 -14.71 -8.10 -15.27
N LEU A 144 -14.13 -7.94 -14.08
CA LEU A 144 -12.69 -7.75 -13.92
C LEU A 144 -11.90 -8.97 -14.41
N ILE A 145 -12.32 -10.16 -14.01
CA ILE A 145 -11.69 -11.43 -14.43
C ILE A 145 -11.87 -11.62 -15.95
N TYR A 146 -13.06 -11.39 -16.48
CA TYR A 146 -13.32 -11.43 -17.92
C TYR A 146 -12.40 -10.46 -18.67
N THR A 147 -12.19 -9.25 -18.14
CA THR A 147 -11.27 -8.26 -18.72
C THR A 147 -9.84 -8.80 -18.73
N PHE A 148 -9.37 -9.42 -17.64
CA PHE A 148 -8.05 -10.05 -17.61
C PHE A 148 -7.90 -11.19 -18.63
N ASP A 149 -8.95 -11.97 -18.86
CA ASP A 149 -8.92 -13.07 -19.83
C ASP A 149 -8.83 -12.58 -21.29
N HIS A 150 -9.38 -11.38 -21.59
CA HIS A 150 -9.58 -10.91 -22.97
C HIS A 150 -8.78 -9.64 -23.33
N ALA A 151 -8.13 -8.99 -22.36
CA ALA A 151 -7.36 -7.77 -22.61
C ALA A 151 -6.14 -8.03 -23.51
N ARG A 152 -5.76 -7.01 -24.26
CA ARG A 152 -4.45 -7.00 -24.93
C ARG A 152 -3.36 -6.70 -23.91
N TYR A 153 -2.45 -7.64 -23.72
CA TYR A 153 -1.32 -7.48 -22.82
C TYR A 153 -0.13 -6.77 -23.49
N PRO A 154 0.75 -6.03 -22.75
CA PRO A 154 0.72 -5.81 -21.31
C PRO A 154 -0.43 -4.90 -20.84
N VAL A 155 -0.88 -5.17 -19.60
CA VAL A 155 -1.98 -4.44 -18.95
C VAL A 155 -1.45 -3.62 -17.78
N ILE A 156 -2.00 -2.42 -17.59
CA ILE A 156 -1.88 -1.68 -16.32
C ILE A 156 -3.24 -1.51 -15.68
N VAL A 157 -3.35 -1.88 -14.40
CA VAL A 157 -4.55 -1.68 -13.60
C VAL A 157 -4.33 -0.56 -12.59
N HIS A 158 -5.30 0.33 -12.43
CA HIS A 158 -5.18 1.41 -11.46
C HIS A 158 -6.51 1.76 -10.78
N CYS A 159 -6.37 2.44 -9.65
CA CYS A 159 -7.46 3.15 -9.00
C CYS A 159 -7.03 4.59 -8.69
N GLN A 160 -7.49 5.19 -7.60
CA GLN A 160 -7.03 6.54 -7.22
C GLN A 160 -5.61 6.51 -6.66
N ALA A 161 -5.38 5.80 -5.55
CA ALA A 161 -4.09 5.74 -4.87
C ALA A 161 -3.22 4.53 -5.29
N GLY A 162 -3.79 3.57 -6.03
CA GLY A 162 -3.08 2.33 -6.37
C GLY A 162 -2.93 1.36 -5.20
N SER A 163 -3.72 1.53 -4.13
CA SER A 163 -3.62 0.76 -2.89
C SER A 163 -4.67 -0.35 -2.81
N ASP A 164 -5.90 0.01 -2.44
CA ASP A 164 -6.96 -0.94 -2.06
C ASP A 164 -7.55 -1.71 -3.25
N ARG A 165 -8.27 -1.02 -4.14
CA ARG A 165 -8.91 -1.64 -5.33
C ARG A 165 -7.89 -2.26 -6.26
N THR A 166 -6.79 -1.55 -6.49
CA THR A 166 -5.66 -2.04 -7.28
C THR A 166 -5.01 -3.25 -6.61
N GLY A 167 -4.89 -3.26 -5.28
CA GLY A 167 -4.39 -4.39 -4.51
C GLY A 167 -5.27 -5.62 -4.68
N LEU A 168 -6.61 -5.48 -4.54
CA LEU A 168 -7.55 -6.58 -4.78
C LEU A 168 -7.44 -7.11 -6.22
N ALA A 169 -7.43 -6.24 -7.20
CA ALA A 169 -7.31 -6.63 -8.61
C ALA A 169 -5.99 -7.36 -8.90
N SER A 170 -4.87 -6.86 -8.38
CA SER A 170 -3.55 -7.50 -8.53
C SER A 170 -3.48 -8.86 -7.82
N THR A 171 -4.10 -8.98 -6.64
CA THR A 171 -4.21 -10.26 -5.93
C THR A 171 -4.96 -11.30 -6.76
N LEU A 172 -6.10 -10.90 -7.34
CA LEU A 172 -6.87 -11.77 -8.25
C LEU A 172 -6.02 -12.21 -9.45
N TYR A 173 -5.32 -11.28 -10.08
CA TYR A 173 -4.43 -11.61 -11.20
C TYR A 173 -3.34 -12.59 -10.80
N VAL A 174 -2.61 -12.31 -9.74
CA VAL A 174 -1.50 -13.16 -9.28
C VAL A 174 -1.98 -14.55 -8.92
N HIS A 175 -3.13 -14.67 -8.23
CA HIS A 175 -3.69 -15.98 -7.90
C HIS A 175 -4.16 -16.75 -9.15
N LEU A 176 -4.95 -16.12 -10.03
CA LEU A 176 -5.60 -16.80 -11.14
C LEU A 176 -4.69 -17.08 -12.34
N PHE A 177 -3.71 -16.20 -12.59
CA PHE A 177 -2.89 -16.27 -13.82
C PHE A 177 -1.43 -16.66 -13.56
N ARG A 178 -0.95 -16.45 -12.32
CA ARG A 178 0.38 -16.93 -11.91
C ARG A 178 0.33 -18.14 -10.98
N HIS A 179 -0.88 -18.60 -10.65
CA HIS A 179 -1.14 -19.76 -9.80
C HIS A 179 -0.48 -19.69 -8.43
N VAL A 180 -0.29 -18.48 -7.90
CA VAL A 180 0.25 -18.26 -6.56
C VAL A 180 -0.87 -18.52 -5.55
N PRO A 181 -0.60 -19.19 -4.41
CA PRO A 181 -1.59 -19.36 -3.35
C PRO A 181 -2.20 -18.03 -2.92
N ILE A 182 -3.52 -18.04 -2.63
CA ILE A 182 -4.27 -16.80 -2.39
C ILE A 182 -3.69 -15.97 -1.22
N ASP A 183 -3.17 -16.62 -0.19
CA ASP A 183 -2.59 -15.96 0.98
C ASP A 183 -1.29 -15.22 0.60
N GLU A 184 -0.44 -15.87 -0.19
CA GLU A 184 0.79 -15.26 -0.69
C GLU A 184 0.50 -14.11 -1.66
N ALA A 185 -0.45 -14.30 -2.57
CA ALA A 185 -0.87 -13.27 -3.52
C ALA A 185 -1.45 -12.05 -2.79
N GLN A 186 -2.30 -12.25 -1.78
CA GLN A 186 -2.86 -11.15 -1.00
C GLN A 186 -1.78 -10.43 -0.20
N ASN A 187 -0.90 -11.15 0.49
CA ASN A 187 0.18 -10.56 1.26
C ASN A 187 1.16 -9.77 0.39
N ALA A 188 1.35 -10.19 -0.88
CA ALA A 188 2.21 -9.49 -1.82
C ALA A 188 1.55 -8.21 -2.38
N GLU A 189 0.27 -8.28 -2.75
CA GLU A 189 -0.36 -7.26 -3.59
C GLU A 189 -1.30 -6.32 -2.82
N LEU A 190 -1.96 -6.80 -1.76
CA LEU A 190 -2.83 -5.99 -0.89
C LEU A 190 -2.07 -5.67 0.41
N ALA A 191 -1.04 -4.83 0.31
CA ALA A 191 -0.01 -4.67 1.33
C ALA A 191 0.31 -3.20 1.65
N TRP A 192 0.86 -3.00 2.85
CA TRP A 192 1.20 -1.67 3.38
C TRP A 192 2.21 -0.90 2.50
N GLN A 193 3.12 -1.58 1.81
CA GLN A 193 4.10 -0.94 0.92
C GLN A 193 3.45 -0.19 -0.25
N TYR A 194 2.21 -0.51 -0.60
CA TYR A 194 1.42 0.19 -1.60
C TYR A 194 0.43 1.20 -0.99
N GLY A 195 0.48 1.38 0.33
CA GLY A 195 -0.43 2.26 1.07
C GLY A 195 -1.76 1.61 1.45
N HIS A 196 -1.88 0.27 1.35
CA HIS A 196 -3.04 -0.42 1.87
C HIS A 196 -2.89 -0.66 3.37
N PHE A 197 -3.87 -0.19 4.13
CA PHE A 197 -4.01 -0.46 5.57
C PHE A 197 -5.43 -0.95 5.83
N PRO A 198 -5.60 -2.19 6.36
CA PRO A 198 -6.92 -2.80 6.56
C PRO A 198 -7.64 -2.21 7.78
N ILE A 199 -7.89 -0.90 7.75
CA ILE A 199 -8.57 -0.16 8.81
C ILE A 199 -9.96 0.28 8.35
N GLN A 200 -10.93 0.23 9.26
CA GLN A 200 -12.31 0.66 8.99
C GLN A 200 -12.87 0.09 7.66
N LYS A 201 -13.18 0.97 6.72
CA LYS A 201 -13.85 0.60 5.45
C LYS A 201 -12.90 -0.01 4.43
N THR A 202 -11.59 0.30 4.45
CA THR A 202 -10.62 -0.29 3.51
C THR A 202 -10.41 -1.79 3.74
N ARG A 203 -10.71 -2.29 4.95
CA ARG A 203 -10.75 -3.72 5.25
C ARG A 203 -11.74 -4.52 4.37
N ARG A 204 -12.60 -3.86 3.59
CA ARG A 204 -13.53 -4.56 2.68
C ARG A 204 -12.82 -5.34 1.58
N MET A 205 -11.64 -4.89 1.16
CA MET A 205 -10.83 -5.62 0.18
C MET A 205 -10.30 -6.93 0.76
N ASP A 206 -9.88 -6.93 2.04
CA ASP A 206 -9.46 -8.14 2.75
C ASP A 206 -10.63 -9.06 3.02
N LEU A 207 -11.78 -8.50 3.39
CA LEU A 207 -13.00 -9.28 3.68
C LEU A 207 -13.44 -10.13 2.48
N PHE A 208 -13.23 -9.68 1.25
CA PHE A 208 -13.50 -10.47 0.05
C PHE A 208 -12.73 -11.80 0.09
N PHE A 209 -11.43 -11.75 0.37
CA PHE A 209 -10.60 -12.95 0.46
C PHE A 209 -10.88 -13.77 1.72
N ASP A 210 -11.23 -13.12 2.83
CA ASP A 210 -11.67 -13.81 4.06
C ASP A 210 -12.95 -14.63 3.83
N LEU A 211 -13.91 -14.09 3.09
CA LEU A 211 -15.13 -14.80 2.70
C LEU A 211 -14.81 -16.01 1.82
N TYR A 212 -13.93 -15.84 0.84
CA TYR A 212 -13.45 -16.95 0.02
C TYR A 212 -12.87 -18.09 0.89
N ARG A 213 -11.89 -17.78 1.73
CA ARG A 213 -11.25 -18.78 2.62
C ARG A 213 -12.26 -19.53 3.49
N LYS A 214 -13.21 -18.81 4.06
CA LYS A 214 -14.19 -19.38 4.99
C LYS A 214 -15.26 -20.24 4.32
N THR A 215 -15.56 -19.98 3.05
CA THR A 215 -16.76 -20.56 2.42
C THR A 215 -16.49 -21.35 1.14
N ALA A 216 -15.27 -21.29 0.60
CA ALA A 216 -14.94 -21.99 -0.63
C ALA A 216 -15.07 -23.53 -0.51
N ASN A 217 -14.72 -24.11 0.64
CA ASN A 217 -14.76 -25.58 0.86
C ASN A 217 -14.04 -26.37 -0.24
N GLY A 218 -12.84 -25.90 -0.63
CA GLY A 218 -12.05 -26.52 -1.69
C GLY A 218 -12.41 -26.11 -3.12
N MET A 219 -13.41 -25.24 -3.29
CA MET A 219 -13.77 -24.70 -4.60
C MET A 219 -12.71 -23.69 -5.05
N ASP A 220 -12.36 -23.70 -6.33
CA ASP A 220 -11.50 -22.67 -6.90
C ASP A 220 -12.18 -21.30 -6.89
N LEU A 221 -11.37 -20.24 -7.01
CA LEU A 221 -11.86 -18.87 -6.83
C LEU A 221 -12.88 -18.46 -7.90
N ARG A 222 -12.71 -18.87 -9.17
CA ARG A 222 -13.66 -18.54 -10.25
C ARG A 222 -15.02 -19.19 -9.96
N ALA A 223 -15.03 -20.47 -9.68
CA ALA A 223 -16.26 -21.18 -9.35
C ALA A 223 -16.93 -20.63 -8.09
N TRP A 224 -16.14 -20.23 -7.08
CA TRP A 224 -16.68 -19.61 -5.88
C TRP A 224 -17.32 -18.24 -6.16
N ILE A 225 -16.70 -17.41 -7.00
CA ILE A 225 -17.25 -16.11 -7.41
C ILE A 225 -18.59 -16.29 -8.13
N ASP A 226 -18.73 -17.31 -8.95
CA ASP A 226 -19.94 -17.55 -9.71
C ASP A 226 -21.06 -18.20 -8.91
N GLN A 227 -20.73 -19.14 -7.98
CA GLN A 227 -21.72 -19.98 -7.35
C GLN A 227 -22.06 -19.60 -5.92
N LYS A 228 -21.10 -19.07 -5.15
CA LYS A 228 -21.28 -18.79 -3.72
C LYS A 228 -21.27 -17.30 -3.38
N TYR A 229 -20.39 -16.55 -4.02
CA TYR A 229 -20.22 -15.15 -3.68
C TYR A 229 -21.50 -14.31 -3.87
N PRO A 230 -22.38 -14.53 -4.87
CA PRO A 230 -23.61 -13.76 -5.02
C PRO A 230 -24.54 -13.81 -3.79
N ALA A 231 -24.71 -14.99 -3.22
CA ALA A 231 -25.53 -15.15 -2.00
C ALA A 231 -24.88 -14.49 -0.79
N LEU A 232 -23.55 -14.62 -0.63
CA LEU A 232 -22.80 -13.99 0.46
C LEU A 232 -22.84 -12.47 0.35
N TYR A 233 -22.66 -11.93 -0.86
CA TYR A 233 -22.76 -10.50 -1.13
C TYR A 233 -24.17 -9.97 -0.83
N ALA A 234 -25.22 -10.69 -1.25
CA ALA A 234 -26.60 -10.32 -0.99
C ALA A 234 -26.92 -10.29 0.52
N ALA A 235 -26.33 -11.19 1.30
CA ALA A 235 -26.49 -11.27 2.75
C ALA A 235 -25.62 -10.24 3.50
N SER A 236 -24.60 -9.65 2.85
CA SER A 236 -23.75 -8.65 3.48
C SER A 236 -24.49 -7.31 3.63
N ALA A 237 -24.23 -6.59 4.75
CA ALA A 237 -24.73 -5.23 4.96
C ALA A 237 -23.98 -4.17 4.12
N ASP A 238 -23.10 -4.60 3.24
CA ASP A 238 -22.14 -3.78 2.49
C ASP A 238 -22.57 -3.47 1.04
N LYS A 239 -23.87 -3.36 0.83
CA LYS A 239 -24.44 -2.96 -0.48
C LYS A 239 -24.16 -1.52 -0.81
#